data_7ba4cd41276e83f403ede50ca8d490e8
#
_entry.id   7ba4cd41276e83f403ede50ca8d490e8
#
_cell.length_a   1.000
_cell.length_b   1.000
_cell.length_c   1.000
_cell.angle_alpha   90.00
_cell.angle_beta   90.00
_cell.angle_gamma   90.00
#
_symmetry.space_group_name_H-M   'P 1'
#
loop_
_entity.id
_entity.type
_entity.pdbx_description
1 polymer ?
#
loop_
_entity_poly.entity_id
_entity_poly.type
_entity_poly.pdbx_seq_one_letter_code
_entity_poly.pdbx_strand_id
1 'polypeptide(L)'
;MSQTDIAHSESARRVALLGVPIEIGAGLRGTLMGPAALRTAGIGRVLDQLGFAVEDHGDMTRPALDGGNDPVPANANYYSEVRSWVGAISARAYELARSGAVPLFMGGDHSLSMGSVNGVARYWQSEGKPLFVLWLDAHADYNTPATTLTANMHGMSAAFLCGEPGLDDLLGDEPRVSIPPSRLDLFGIRSIDPLEKDLVRQRAIPVVDMRAIDEFGVGVLIRRVIDRVRAAGGVLHLSFDVDVLDPSVAPGVGTTVPGGATYREAHLVMELLHDSGLVRSVDIVELNPFLDERGRTARVAVELLGSLFGMQITDRVTPSNAVLPEG
;
A
#
# COMPACT_ATOMS: atom_id res chain seq x y z
N MET A 1 19.55 -12.53 -48.88
CA MET A 1 18.69 -11.35 -48.69
C MET A 1 18.33 -11.36 -47.21
N SER A 2 18.80 -10.39 -46.54
CA SER A 2 18.85 -10.18 -45.09
C SER A 2 17.45 -10.08 -44.50
N GLN A 3 17.11 -10.93 -43.51
CA GLN A 3 16.05 -10.70 -42.56
C GLN A 3 16.57 -9.64 -41.58
N THR A 4 16.06 -8.45 -41.70
CA THR A 4 16.29 -7.34 -40.77
C THR A 4 15.56 -7.65 -39.46
N ASP A 5 16.33 -7.96 -38.42
CA ASP A 5 15.90 -7.96 -37.05
C ASP A 5 15.30 -6.59 -36.69
N ILE A 6 13.98 -6.52 -36.58
CA ILE A 6 13.32 -5.45 -35.88
C ILE A 6 13.30 -5.85 -34.42
N ALA A 7 14.41 -5.64 -33.74
CA ALA A 7 14.44 -5.59 -32.28
C ALA A 7 13.63 -4.37 -31.83
N HIS A 8 12.37 -4.55 -31.48
CA HIS A 8 11.68 -3.62 -30.63
C HIS A 8 12.41 -3.65 -29.29
N SER A 9 13.21 -2.64 -29.05
CA SER A 9 13.71 -2.31 -27.71
C SER A 9 12.47 -2.02 -26.83
N GLU A 10 11.88 -3.07 -26.22
CA GLU A 10 11.03 -2.87 -25.06
C GLU A 10 11.90 -2.21 -23.99
N SER A 11 11.70 -0.92 -23.75
CA SER A 11 12.35 -0.26 -22.62
C SER A 11 11.99 -1.05 -21.36
N ALA A 12 13.00 -1.57 -20.66
CA ALA A 12 12.80 -2.34 -19.44
C ALA A 12 11.85 -1.59 -18.51
N ARG A 13 10.83 -2.28 -17.97
CA ARG A 13 9.92 -1.70 -16.99
C ARG A 13 10.75 -1.25 -15.79
N ARG A 14 10.53 -0.02 -15.32
CA ARG A 14 11.31 0.56 -14.22
C ARG A 14 10.55 0.49 -12.91
N VAL A 15 11.26 0.14 -11.83
CA VAL A 15 10.74 0.19 -10.46
C VAL A 15 11.66 1.09 -9.64
N ALA A 16 11.06 2.07 -8.95
CA ALA A 16 11.78 2.99 -8.07
C ALA A 16 11.52 2.59 -6.61
N LEU A 17 12.56 2.09 -5.93
CA LEU A 17 12.52 1.75 -4.52
C LEU A 17 12.82 2.99 -3.68
N LEU A 18 11.97 3.29 -2.70
CA LEU A 18 12.20 4.35 -1.73
C LEU A 18 11.91 3.84 -0.32
N GLY A 19 12.90 3.87 0.56
CA GLY A 19 12.70 3.58 1.97
C GLY A 19 12.12 4.78 2.71
N VAL A 20 11.10 4.55 3.54
CA VAL A 20 10.43 5.57 4.35
C VAL A 20 10.40 5.10 5.81
N PRO A 21 11.50 5.31 6.57
CA PRO A 21 11.66 4.77 7.92
C PRO A 21 10.91 5.60 8.99
N ILE A 22 9.62 5.85 8.79
CA ILE A 22 8.74 6.46 9.78
C ILE A 22 8.25 5.39 10.76
N GLU A 23 8.25 5.69 12.07
CA GLU A 23 7.75 4.76 13.11
C GLU A 23 6.97 5.46 14.21
N ILE A 24 6.79 6.76 14.08
CA ILE A 24 6.22 7.58 15.15
C ILE A 24 4.70 7.65 15.12
N GLY A 25 4.09 7.24 14.00
CA GLY A 25 2.64 7.12 13.87
C GLY A 25 2.06 5.91 14.60
N ALA A 26 2.88 4.88 14.87
CA ALA A 26 2.51 3.67 15.59
C ALA A 26 2.85 3.72 17.08
N GLY A 27 2.18 2.85 17.87
CA GLY A 27 2.45 2.72 19.30
C GLY A 27 3.70 1.88 19.65
N LEU A 28 4.18 1.05 18.72
CA LEU A 28 5.36 0.20 18.90
C LEU A 28 6.49 0.62 17.97
N ARG A 29 7.72 0.63 18.50
CA ARG A 29 8.92 0.96 17.75
C ARG A 29 9.48 -0.25 17.00
N GLY A 30 10.21 0.00 15.91
CA GLY A 30 10.95 -1.00 15.15
C GLY A 30 10.62 -1.03 13.66
N THR A 31 9.49 -0.48 13.23
CA THR A 31 9.12 -0.41 11.79
C THR A 31 10.07 0.45 10.97
N LEU A 32 10.81 1.38 11.60
CA LEU A 32 11.89 2.13 10.92
C LEU A 32 12.93 1.24 10.25
N MET A 33 13.09 -0.03 10.71
CA MET A 33 14.02 -1.00 10.13
C MET A 33 13.42 -1.77 8.95
N GLY A 34 12.13 -1.59 8.65
CA GLY A 34 11.42 -2.26 7.56
C GLY A 34 12.12 -2.14 6.20
N PRO A 35 12.51 -0.93 5.74
CA PRO A 35 13.20 -0.76 4.46
C PRO A 35 14.51 -1.56 4.37
N ALA A 36 15.32 -1.54 5.43
CA ALA A 36 16.57 -2.30 5.49
C ALA A 36 16.33 -3.82 5.49
N ALA A 37 15.29 -4.27 6.18
CA ALA A 37 14.91 -5.69 6.23
C ALA A 37 14.43 -6.20 4.85
N LEU A 38 13.62 -5.44 4.13
CA LEU A 38 13.17 -5.77 2.78
C LEU A 38 14.34 -5.84 1.78
N ARG A 39 15.30 -4.90 1.86
CA ARG A 39 16.52 -4.96 1.05
C ARG A 39 17.38 -6.18 1.40
N THR A 40 17.53 -6.49 2.68
CA THR A 40 18.26 -7.67 3.16
C THR A 40 17.56 -8.96 2.71
N ALA A 41 16.23 -8.99 2.69
CA ALA A 41 15.46 -10.12 2.16
C ALA A 41 15.55 -10.24 0.63
N GLY A 42 16.08 -9.24 -0.08
CA GLY A 42 16.48 -9.31 -1.47
C GLY A 42 15.47 -8.77 -2.47
N ILE A 43 14.64 -7.78 -2.11
CA ILE A 43 13.62 -7.21 -2.99
C ILE A 43 14.22 -6.71 -4.32
N GLY A 44 15.33 -5.96 -4.28
CA GLY A 44 15.98 -5.47 -5.50
C GLY A 44 16.42 -6.59 -6.43
N ARG A 45 17.00 -7.67 -5.87
CA ARG A 45 17.41 -8.85 -6.64
C ARG A 45 16.22 -9.58 -7.27
N VAL A 46 15.11 -9.71 -6.55
CA VAL A 46 13.90 -10.36 -7.08
C VAL A 46 13.35 -9.58 -8.27
N LEU A 47 13.28 -8.25 -8.17
CA LEU A 47 12.81 -7.40 -9.25
C LEU A 47 13.75 -7.42 -10.47
N ASP A 48 15.07 -7.40 -10.25
CA ASP A 48 16.07 -7.51 -11.31
C ASP A 48 15.95 -8.86 -12.06
N GLN A 49 15.77 -9.96 -11.32
CA GLN A 49 15.54 -11.30 -11.91
C GLN A 49 14.25 -11.39 -12.74
N LEU A 50 13.26 -10.56 -12.45
CA LEU A 50 12.01 -10.42 -13.22
C LEU A 50 12.15 -9.47 -14.41
N GLY A 51 13.34 -8.93 -14.67
CA GLY A 51 13.64 -8.09 -15.82
C GLY A 51 13.30 -6.61 -15.64
N PHE A 52 13.08 -6.15 -14.40
CA PHE A 52 12.89 -4.72 -14.12
C PHE A 52 14.23 -3.99 -14.01
N ALA A 53 14.29 -2.76 -14.51
CA ALA A 53 15.35 -1.83 -14.18
C ALA A 53 15.05 -1.23 -12.78
N VAL A 54 15.80 -1.66 -11.78
CA VAL A 54 15.60 -1.26 -10.38
C VAL A 54 16.41 -0.01 -10.07
N GLU A 55 15.72 1.04 -9.61
CA GLU A 55 16.33 2.29 -9.15
C GLU A 55 16.12 2.39 -7.62
N ASP A 56 17.16 2.08 -6.84
CA ASP A 56 17.07 2.23 -5.38
C ASP A 56 17.49 3.66 -4.98
N HIS A 57 16.53 4.44 -4.51
CA HIS A 57 16.72 5.82 -4.06
C HIS A 57 17.19 5.94 -2.60
N GLY A 58 17.46 4.80 -1.94
CA GLY A 58 17.85 4.79 -0.53
C GLY A 58 16.67 5.08 0.40
N ASP A 59 16.98 5.47 1.63
CA ASP A 59 15.99 5.84 2.63
C ASP A 59 15.85 7.36 2.72
N MET A 60 14.63 7.82 2.92
CA MET A 60 14.40 9.21 3.28
C MET A 60 15.03 9.52 4.64
N THR A 61 15.67 10.65 4.75
CA THR A 61 16.11 11.17 6.04
C THR A 61 14.94 11.82 6.77
N ARG A 62 14.95 11.74 8.12
CA ARG A 62 13.91 12.39 8.91
C ARG A 62 13.85 13.89 8.56
N PRO A 63 12.68 14.38 8.11
CA PRO A 63 12.54 15.80 7.81
C PRO A 63 12.72 16.66 9.05
N ALA A 64 13.19 17.89 8.86
CA ALA A 64 13.17 18.88 9.93
C ALA A 64 11.71 19.18 10.32
N LEU A 65 11.47 19.42 11.61
CA LEU A 65 10.16 19.90 12.05
C LEU A 65 9.92 21.25 11.39
N ASP A 66 8.83 21.36 10.66
CA ASP A 66 8.37 22.67 10.25
C ASP A 66 7.75 23.35 11.49
N GLY A 67 8.17 24.58 11.78
CA GLY A 67 7.74 25.31 12.94
C GLY A 67 6.31 25.86 12.82
N GLY A 68 5.38 25.11 12.22
CA GLY A 68 3.99 25.51 12.05
C GLY A 68 3.35 25.90 13.38
N ASN A 69 2.64 27.04 13.38
CA ASN A 69 1.91 27.54 14.53
C ASN A 69 0.46 27.00 14.59
N ASP A 70 0.16 25.97 13.78
CA ASP A 70 -1.19 25.44 13.67
C ASP A 70 -1.59 24.64 14.91
N PRO A 71 -2.86 24.71 15.32
CA PRO A 71 -3.33 23.98 16.49
C PRO A 71 -3.23 22.46 16.24
N VAL A 72 -2.47 21.77 17.08
CA VAL A 72 -2.32 20.32 17.04
C VAL A 72 -3.61 19.66 17.56
N PRO A 73 -4.21 18.70 16.84
CA PRO A 73 -5.36 17.96 17.34
C PRO A 73 -5.05 17.23 18.65
N ALA A 74 -5.98 17.26 19.60
CA ALA A 74 -5.76 16.71 20.96
C ALA A 74 -5.49 15.18 20.96
N ASN A 75 -6.04 14.46 19.98
CA ASN A 75 -5.94 13.00 19.86
C ASN A 75 -5.16 12.58 18.60
N ALA A 76 -4.00 13.17 18.37
CA ALA A 76 -3.10 12.84 17.29
C ALA A 76 -1.65 12.88 17.80
N ASN A 77 -1.15 11.73 18.20
CA ASN A 77 0.19 11.60 18.76
C ASN A 77 1.27 11.99 17.73
N TYR A 78 2.27 12.77 18.16
CA TYR A 78 3.39 13.19 17.30
C TYR A 78 2.97 13.89 16.00
N TYR A 79 1.86 14.62 16.05
CA TYR A 79 1.27 15.27 14.88
C TYR A 79 2.27 16.08 14.06
N SER A 80 3.07 16.94 14.71
CA SER A 80 4.04 17.79 14.00
C SER A 80 5.13 16.99 13.29
N GLU A 81 5.59 15.91 13.92
CA GLU A 81 6.58 15.01 13.32
C GLU A 81 5.98 14.23 12.15
N VAL A 82 4.77 13.67 12.30
CA VAL A 82 4.07 12.96 11.23
C VAL A 82 3.78 13.93 10.07
N ARG A 83 3.33 15.16 10.35
CA ARG A 83 3.13 16.22 9.35
C ARG A 83 4.38 16.46 8.51
N SER A 84 5.54 16.63 9.15
CA SER A 84 6.80 16.82 8.43
C SER A 84 7.13 15.65 7.50
N TRP A 85 6.87 14.43 7.94
CA TRP A 85 7.04 13.24 7.10
C TRP A 85 6.05 13.22 5.93
N VAL A 86 4.76 13.40 6.19
CA VAL A 86 3.68 13.28 5.20
C VAL A 86 3.88 14.26 4.04
N GLY A 87 4.21 15.53 4.32
CA GLY A 87 4.54 16.51 3.30
C GLY A 87 5.75 16.11 2.44
N ALA A 88 6.85 15.73 3.10
CA ALA A 88 8.08 15.32 2.40
C ALA A 88 7.87 14.05 1.55
N ILE A 89 7.12 13.06 2.07
CA ILE A 89 6.77 11.84 1.34
C ILE A 89 5.90 12.20 0.12
N SER A 90 4.91 13.08 0.28
CA SER A 90 4.03 13.49 -0.81
C SER A 90 4.80 14.14 -1.98
N ALA A 91 5.71 15.06 -1.67
CA ALA A 91 6.58 15.66 -2.67
C ALA A 91 7.39 14.60 -3.43
N ARG A 92 8.03 13.69 -2.68
CA ARG A 92 8.87 12.65 -3.27
C ARG A 92 8.07 11.62 -4.07
N ALA A 93 6.89 11.23 -3.60
CA ALA A 93 6.01 10.30 -4.29
C ALA A 93 5.50 10.87 -5.62
N TYR A 94 5.17 12.15 -5.66
CA TYR A 94 4.82 12.83 -6.90
C TYR A 94 5.96 12.79 -7.94
N GLU A 95 7.20 13.08 -7.52
CA GLU A 95 8.38 13.02 -8.39
C GLU A 95 8.60 11.61 -8.95
N LEU A 96 8.52 10.57 -8.10
CA LEU A 96 8.70 9.18 -8.52
C LEU A 96 7.60 8.73 -9.47
N ALA A 97 6.34 9.05 -9.20
CA ALA A 97 5.24 8.73 -10.10
C ALA A 97 5.41 9.39 -11.48
N ARG A 98 5.89 10.65 -11.51
CA ARG A 98 6.16 11.40 -12.75
C ARG A 98 7.35 10.86 -13.54
N SER A 99 8.28 10.14 -12.92
CA SER A 99 9.46 9.60 -13.60
C SER A 99 9.13 8.48 -14.60
N GLY A 100 7.91 7.94 -14.55
CA GLY A 100 7.47 6.78 -15.36
C GLY A 100 7.88 5.42 -14.80
N ALA A 101 8.60 5.37 -13.68
CA ALA A 101 8.81 4.13 -12.93
C ALA A 101 7.59 3.79 -12.08
N VAL A 102 7.47 2.54 -11.66
CA VAL A 102 6.50 2.12 -10.64
C VAL A 102 7.11 2.38 -9.27
N PRO A 103 6.62 3.35 -8.48
CA PRO A 103 7.13 3.58 -7.14
C PRO A 103 6.76 2.42 -6.21
N LEU A 104 7.75 1.93 -5.46
CA LEU A 104 7.59 1.00 -4.35
C LEU A 104 8.13 1.66 -3.08
N PHE A 105 7.23 2.11 -2.21
CA PHE A 105 7.55 2.72 -0.92
C PHE A 105 7.69 1.61 0.12
N MET A 106 8.89 1.46 0.63
CA MET A 106 9.22 0.46 1.67
C MET A 106 9.10 1.13 3.04
N GLY A 107 8.05 0.77 3.78
CA GLY A 107 7.71 1.41 5.04
C GLY A 107 8.49 0.91 6.25
N GLY A 108 8.32 1.62 7.22
CA GLY A 108 7.76 2.24 8.35
C GLY A 108 6.32 1.83 8.68
N ASP A 109 5.75 2.62 9.59
CA ASP A 109 4.36 2.46 9.95
C ASP A 109 3.41 2.98 8.84
N HIS A 110 2.13 2.63 8.93
CA HIS A 110 1.15 2.92 7.88
C HIS A 110 0.85 4.42 7.68
N SER A 111 1.32 5.31 8.56
CA SER A 111 1.17 6.76 8.35
C SER A 111 1.91 7.29 7.13
N LEU A 112 2.91 6.56 6.61
CA LEU A 112 3.58 6.93 5.35
C LEU A 112 2.62 7.04 4.17
N SER A 113 1.55 6.21 4.16
CA SER A 113 0.59 6.14 3.06
C SER A 113 -0.22 7.42 2.89
N MET A 114 -0.32 8.24 3.93
CA MET A 114 -0.90 9.60 3.81
C MET A 114 -0.14 10.44 2.79
N GLY A 115 1.19 10.33 2.76
CA GLY A 115 2.03 11.07 1.84
C GLY A 115 2.18 10.37 0.48
N SER A 116 2.51 9.07 0.47
CA SER A 116 2.77 8.33 -0.77
C SER A 116 1.54 8.32 -1.68
N VAL A 117 0.37 8.00 -1.14
CA VAL A 117 -0.89 8.00 -1.90
C VAL A 117 -1.25 9.40 -2.37
N ASN A 118 -1.09 10.44 -1.53
CA ASN A 118 -1.36 11.82 -1.96
C ASN A 118 -0.47 12.23 -3.15
N GLY A 119 0.84 11.98 -3.07
CA GLY A 119 1.76 12.33 -4.15
C GLY A 119 1.45 11.59 -5.45
N VAL A 120 1.15 10.30 -5.36
CA VAL A 120 0.73 9.47 -6.51
C VAL A 120 -0.62 9.96 -7.06
N ALA A 121 -1.59 10.29 -6.20
CA ALA A 121 -2.89 10.80 -6.61
C ALA A 121 -2.78 12.14 -7.38
N ARG A 122 -1.91 13.04 -6.93
CA ARG A 122 -1.61 14.30 -7.64
C ARG A 122 -1.11 14.06 -9.06
N TYR A 123 -0.20 13.11 -9.23
CA TYR A 123 0.31 12.75 -10.55
C TYR A 123 -0.81 12.20 -11.44
N TRP A 124 -1.56 11.18 -10.99
CA TRP A 124 -2.60 10.57 -11.81
C TRP A 124 -3.78 11.51 -12.09
N GLN A 125 -4.07 12.44 -11.17
CA GLN A 125 -5.02 13.52 -11.42
C GLN A 125 -4.54 14.42 -12.56
N SER A 126 -3.25 14.77 -12.63
CA SER A 126 -2.69 15.56 -13.74
C SER A 126 -2.73 14.83 -15.08
N GLU A 127 -2.70 13.49 -15.05
CA GLU A 127 -2.85 12.62 -16.23
C GLU A 127 -4.33 12.35 -16.59
N GLY A 128 -5.29 12.93 -15.85
CA GLY A 128 -6.72 12.74 -16.07
C GLY A 128 -7.23 11.31 -15.76
N LYS A 129 -6.49 10.53 -14.98
CA LYS A 129 -6.86 9.16 -14.63
C LYS A 129 -7.27 9.08 -13.16
N PRO A 130 -8.40 8.41 -12.85
CA PRO A 130 -8.81 8.19 -11.48
C PRO A 130 -7.88 7.19 -10.78
N LEU A 131 -7.34 7.57 -9.62
CA LEU A 131 -6.63 6.66 -8.74
C LEU A 131 -7.62 5.94 -7.83
N PHE A 132 -7.49 4.61 -7.77
CA PHE A 132 -8.11 3.75 -6.77
C PHE A 132 -7.04 3.28 -5.79
N VAL A 133 -7.44 3.04 -4.55
CA VAL A 133 -6.58 2.52 -3.50
C VAL A 133 -7.13 1.19 -3.01
N LEU A 134 -6.34 0.14 -3.12
CA LEU A 134 -6.59 -1.14 -2.47
C LEU A 134 -5.78 -1.20 -1.19
N TRP A 135 -6.47 -1.20 -0.06
CA TRP A 135 -5.93 -1.22 1.29
C TRP A 135 -5.99 -2.64 1.81
N LEU A 136 -4.90 -3.41 1.65
CA LEU A 136 -4.77 -4.77 2.17
C LEU A 136 -4.28 -4.71 3.62
N ASP A 137 -5.15 -5.02 4.57
CA ASP A 137 -4.91 -4.75 5.97
C ASP A 137 -5.85 -5.57 6.88
N ALA A 138 -5.43 -5.84 8.11
CA ALA A 138 -6.31 -6.33 9.17
C ALA A 138 -7.24 -5.23 9.71
N HIS A 139 -6.79 -3.97 9.62
CA HIS A 139 -7.42 -2.78 10.18
C HIS A 139 -8.02 -1.89 9.08
N ALA A 140 -8.97 -1.03 9.45
CA ALA A 140 -9.55 -0.10 8.49
C ALA A 140 -8.73 1.18 8.33
N ASP A 141 -7.93 1.55 9.34
CA ASP A 141 -7.15 2.78 9.43
C ASP A 141 -7.97 4.04 9.10
N TYR A 142 -9.26 3.95 9.42
CA TYR A 142 -10.26 4.99 9.13
C TYR A 142 -10.66 5.79 10.37
N ASN A 143 -9.86 5.73 11.43
CA ASN A 143 -10.03 6.59 12.59
C ASN A 143 -9.71 8.06 12.26
N THR A 144 -10.31 8.96 13.02
CA THR A 144 -10.01 10.38 13.02
C THR A 144 -9.60 10.79 14.45
N PRO A 145 -9.10 12.00 14.69
CA PRO A 145 -8.88 12.47 16.06
C PRO A 145 -10.14 12.43 16.94
N ALA A 146 -11.34 12.39 16.35
CA ALA A 146 -12.61 12.31 17.07
C ALA A 146 -13.06 10.85 17.37
N THR A 147 -12.55 9.86 16.67
CA THR A 147 -12.99 8.46 16.81
C THR A 147 -11.93 7.53 17.42
N THR A 148 -10.66 7.89 17.32
CA THR A 148 -9.53 7.06 17.75
C THR A 148 -9.55 6.78 19.26
N LEU A 149 -9.18 5.55 19.62
CA LEU A 149 -9.00 5.14 21.02
C LEU A 149 -7.55 5.30 21.50
N THR A 150 -6.58 5.35 20.57
CA THR A 150 -5.14 5.34 20.88
C THR A 150 -4.43 6.64 20.56
N ALA A 151 -5.03 7.50 19.76
CA ALA A 151 -4.42 8.68 19.16
C ALA A 151 -3.22 8.35 18.22
N ASN A 152 -2.98 7.10 17.85
CA ASN A 152 -1.93 6.69 16.94
C ASN A 152 -2.30 7.06 15.50
N MET A 153 -1.41 7.78 14.83
CA MET A 153 -1.72 8.37 13.53
C MET A 153 -1.72 7.35 12.37
N HIS A 154 -1.02 6.23 12.51
CA HIS A 154 -1.06 5.18 11.48
C HIS A 154 -2.51 4.69 11.25
N GLY A 155 -3.30 4.53 12.32
CA GLY A 155 -4.72 4.13 12.24
C GLY A 155 -5.68 5.22 11.72
N MET A 156 -5.16 6.35 11.21
CA MET A 156 -5.95 7.44 10.63
C MET A 156 -5.67 7.66 9.14
N SER A 157 -4.83 6.84 8.56
CA SER A 157 -4.27 7.07 7.23
C SER A 157 -5.33 7.03 6.13
N ALA A 158 -6.19 6.03 6.13
CA ALA A 158 -7.27 5.91 5.15
C ALA A 158 -8.33 7.02 5.28
N ALA A 159 -8.65 7.44 6.52
CA ALA A 159 -9.55 8.56 6.78
C ALA A 159 -8.97 9.88 6.24
N PHE A 160 -7.69 10.14 6.49
CA PHE A 160 -7.00 11.29 5.93
C PHE A 160 -7.08 11.31 4.40
N LEU A 161 -6.79 10.20 3.75
CA LEU A 161 -6.85 10.08 2.28
C LEU A 161 -8.24 10.39 1.72
N CYS A 162 -9.30 10.02 2.45
CA CYS A 162 -10.68 10.30 2.05
C CYS A 162 -11.15 11.73 2.39
N GLY A 163 -10.33 12.54 3.04
CA GLY A 163 -10.68 13.92 3.33
C GLY A 163 -11.49 14.10 4.61
N GLU A 164 -11.44 13.14 5.54
CA GLU A 164 -12.08 13.31 6.85
C GLU A 164 -11.44 14.49 7.61
N PRO A 165 -12.22 15.24 8.39
CA PRO A 165 -11.75 16.43 9.09
C PRO A 165 -10.82 16.11 10.25
N GLY A 166 -10.04 17.11 10.66
CA GLY A 166 -9.18 17.06 11.84
C GLY A 166 -7.71 16.75 11.57
N LEU A 167 -7.37 16.44 10.30
CA LEU A 167 -6.01 16.19 9.85
C LEU A 167 -5.66 17.04 8.60
N ASP A 168 -6.30 18.18 8.45
CA ASP A 168 -6.28 18.95 7.20
C ASP A 168 -4.90 19.48 6.84
N ASP A 169 -4.07 19.82 7.83
CA ASP A 169 -2.77 20.45 7.64
C ASP A 169 -1.59 19.46 7.54
N LEU A 170 -1.85 18.15 7.51
CA LEU A 170 -0.78 17.12 7.50
C LEU A 170 0.16 17.19 6.30
N LEU A 171 -0.25 17.80 5.21
CA LEU A 171 0.58 17.97 4.02
C LEU A 171 1.46 19.22 4.04
N GLY A 172 1.26 20.13 5.01
CA GLY A 172 1.91 21.44 4.99
C GLY A 172 1.56 22.20 3.72
N ASP A 173 2.57 22.64 2.97
CA ASP A 173 2.40 23.39 1.70
C ASP A 173 2.08 22.50 0.49
N GLU A 174 2.15 21.16 0.64
CA GLU A 174 1.87 20.24 -0.46
C GLU A 174 0.37 20.18 -0.79
N PRO A 175 0.00 20.23 -2.09
CA PRO A 175 -1.41 20.17 -2.48
C PRO A 175 -2.06 18.85 -2.07
N ARG A 176 -3.28 18.93 -1.53
CA ARG A 176 -4.07 17.76 -1.15
C ARG A 176 -4.93 17.27 -2.31
N VAL A 177 -4.92 15.98 -2.56
CA VAL A 177 -5.86 15.29 -3.44
C VAL A 177 -6.56 14.21 -2.65
N SER A 178 -7.83 14.41 -2.35
CA SER A 178 -8.63 13.42 -1.62
C SER A 178 -9.07 12.27 -2.53
N ILE A 179 -9.01 11.07 -2.02
CA ILE A 179 -9.55 9.86 -2.66
C ILE A 179 -11.05 9.77 -2.35
N PRO A 180 -11.93 9.77 -3.34
CA PRO A 180 -13.35 9.52 -3.08
C PRO A 180 -13.56 8.21 -2.35
N PRO A 181 -14.43 8.14 -1.31
CA PRO A 181 -14.71 6.92 -0.56
C PRO A 181 -15.00 5.69 -1.43
N SER A 182 -15.67 5.87 -2.56
CA SER A 182 -15.96 4.78 -3.52
C SER A 182 -14.74 4.25 -4.28
N ARG A 183 -13.57 4.89 -4.13
CA ARG A 183 -12.30 4.47 -4.74
C ARG A 183 -11.28 3.95 -3.72
N LEU A 184 -11.66 3.83 -2.46
CA LEU A 184 -10.90 3.16 -1.42
C LEU A 184 -11.54 1.80 -1.15
N ASP A 185 -10.80 0.72 -1.32
CA ASP A 185 -11.22 -0.64 -1.02
C ASP A 185 -10.48 -1.15 0.20
N LEU A 186 -11.16 -1.31 1.32
CA LEU A 186 -10.63 -1.95 2.53
C LEU A 186 -10.77 -3.47 2.38
N PHE A 187 -9.66 -4.21 2.43
CA PHE A 187 -9.65 -5.64 2.10
C PHE A 187 -8.84 -6.46 3.11
N GLY A 188 -9.45 -7.48 3.69
CA GLY A 188 -8.86 -8.34 4.74
C GLY A 188 -9.25 -7.93 6.15
N ILE A 189 -10.17 -6.97 6.29
CA ILE A 189 -10.53 -6.34 7.56
C ILE A 189 -11.09 -7.35 8.56
N ARG A 190 -10.55 -7.32 9.78
CA ARG A 190 -11.01 -8.17 10.89
C ARG A 190 -10.87 -7.52 12.27
N SER A 191 -10.31 -6.31 12.32
CA SER A 191 -10.23 -5.49 13.52
C SER A 191 -10.61 -4.04 13.16
N ILE A 192 -11.64 -3.52 13.81
CA ILE A 192 -12.16 -2.18 13.58
C ILE A 192 -12.81 -1.65 14.85
N ASP A 193 -12.51 -0.40 15.22
CA ASP A 193 -13.08 0.25 16.38
C ASP A 193 -14.58 0.59 16.17
N PRO A 194 -15.40 0.65 17.23
CA PRO A 194 -16.84 0.88 17.08
C PRO A 194 -17.20 2.19 16.36
N LEU A 195 -16.56 3.32 16.72
CA LEU A 195 -16.83 4.61 16.07
C LEU A 195 -16.24 4.69 14.66
N GLU A 196 -15.10 4.06 14.43
CA GLU A 196 -14.48 3.89 13.12
C GLU A 196 -15.41 3.11 12.17
N LYS A 197 -15.97 1.97 12.64
CA LYS A 197 -16.94 1.16 11.90
C LYS A 197 -18.18 1.97 11.49
N ASP A 198 -18.68 2.81 12.41
CA ASP A 198 -19.81 3.67 12.12
C ASP A 198 -19.47 4.71 11.05
N LEU A 199 -18.27 5.28 11.09
CA LEU A 199 -17.78 6.23 10.09
C LEU A 199 -17.60 5.57 8.71
N VAL A 200 -16.94 4.42 8.65
CA VAL A 200 -16.78 3.62 7.41
C VAL A 200 -18.14 3.33 6.77
N ARG A 201 -19.13 2.93 7.57
CA ARG A 201 -20.50 2.69 7.10
C ARG A 201 -21.17 3.97 6.59
N GLN A 202 -21.05 5.09 7.32
CA GLN A 202 -21.62 6.39 6.92
C GLN A 202 -21.05 6.90 5.60
N ARG A 203 -19.78 6.65 5.33
CA ARG A 203 -19.09 7.02 4.08
C ARG A 203 -19.30 6.02 2.96
N ALA A 204 -19.98 4.90 3.23
CA ALA A 204 -20.19 3.80 2.28
C ALA A 204 -18.87 3.30 1.65
N ILE A 205 -17.80 3.21 2.46
CA ILE A 205 -16.52 2.66 2.02
C ILE A 205 -16.72 1.18 1.66
N PRO A 206 -16.26 0.72 0.50
CA PRO A 206 -16.22 -0.71 0.18
C PRO A 206 -15.33 -1.50 1.15
N VAL A 207 -15.89 -2.49 1.81
CA VAL A 207 -15.17 -3.34 2.77
C VAL A 207 -15.33 -4.80 2.37
N VAL A 208 -14.20 -5.50 2.31
CA VAL A 208 -14.12 -6.95 2.23
C VAL A 208 -13.47 -7.44 3.52
N ASP A 209 -14.27 -7.96 4.44
CA ASP A 209 -13.80 -8.58 5.68
C ASP A 209 -13.40 -10.05 5.46
N MET A 210 -12.73 -10.64 6.45
CA MET A 210 -12.29 -12.04 6.36
C MET A 210 -13.47 -13.01 6.21
N ARG A 211 -14.64 -12.69 6.78
CA ARG A 211 -15.84 -13.52 6.58
C ARG A 211 -16.28 -13.55 5.10
N ALA A 212 -16.24 -12.41 4.42
CA ALA A 212 -16.56 -12.37 2.99
C ALA A 212 -15.53 -13.17 2.17
N ILE A 213 -14.26 -13.16 2.57
CA ILE A 213 -13.22 -13.96 1.92
C ILE A 213 -13.51 -15.46 2.09
N ASP A 214 -13.88 -15.90 3.29
CA ASP A 214 -14.25 -17.30 3.58
C ASP A 214 -15.49 -17.74 2.78
N GLU A 215 -16.50 -16.86 2.66
CA GLU A 215 -17.79 -17.19 2.05
C GLU A 215 -17.72 -17.21 0.52
N PHE A 216 -17.02 -16.25 -0.09
CA PHE A 216 -17.01 -16.05 -1.54
C PHE A 216 -15.70 -16.39 -2.22
N GLY A 217 -14.63 -16.55 -1.46
CA GLY A 217 -13.27 -16.76 -1.95
C GLY A 217 -12.55 -15.48 -2.40
N VAL A 218 -11.29 -15.36 -2.01
CA VAL A 218 -10.44 -14.19 -2.26
C VAL A 218 -10.34 -13.82 -3.74
N GLY A 219 -10.25 -14.83 -4.62
CA GLY A 219 -10.11 -14.61 -6.07
C GLY A 219 -11.33 -13.95 -6.72
N VAL A 220 -12.54 -14.25 -6.24
CA VAL A 220 -13.76 -13.59 -6.73
C VAL A 220 -13.80 -12.13 -6.29
N LEU A 221 -13.47 -11.88 -5.03
CA LEU A 221 -13.57 -10.55 -4.44
C LEU A 221 -12.54 -9.59 -5.03
N ILE A 222 -11.29 -10.03 -5.22
CA ILE A 222 -10.25 -9.18 -5.83
C ILE A 222 -10.56 -8.87 -7.30
N ARG A 223 -11.15 -9.82 -8.06
CA ARG A 223 -11.58 -9.56 -9.45
C ARG A 223 -12.65 -8.47 -9.51
N ARG A 224 -13.58 -8.40 -8.56
CA ARG A 224 -14.59 -7.32 -8.48
C ARG A 224 -13.93 -5.95 -8.29
N VAL A 225 -12.88 -5.86 -7.48
CA VAL A 225 -12.09 -4.62 -7.35
C VAL A 225 -11.44 -4.27 -8.69
N ILE A 226 -10.72 -5.22 -9.30
CA ILE A 226 -10.05 -5.05 -10.59
C ILE A 226 -11.02 -4.59 -11.68
N ASP A 227 -12.19 -5.23 -11.77
CA ASP A 227 -13.19 -4.91 -12.80
C ASP A 227 -13.77 -3.50 -12.61
N ARG A 228 -13.95 -3.06 -11.37
CA ARG A 228 -14.42 -1.71 -11.05
C ARG A 228 -13.38 -0.65 -11.44
N VAL A 229 -12.10 -0.88 -11.13
CA VAL A 229 -11.00 0.00 -11.54
C VAL A 229 -10.92 0.09 -13.07
N ARG A 230 -10.99 -1.05 -13.75
CA ARG A 230 -10.95 -1.14 -15.22
C ARG A 230 -12.12 -0.42 -15.86
N ALA A 231 -13.34 -0.63 -15.35
CA ALA A 231 -14.54 0.03 -15.85
C ALA A 231 -14.50 1.56 -15.73
N ALA A 232 -13.79 2.07 -14.72
CA ALA A 232 -13.58 3.50 -14.53
C ALA A 232 -12.41 4.07 -15.36
N GLY A 233 -11.68 3.26 -16.14
CA GLY A 233 -10.45 3.68 -16.82
C GLY A 233 -9.34 4.10 -15.84
N GLY A 234 -9.40 3.58 -14.61
CA GLY A 234 -8.55 3.96 -13.49
C GLY A 234 -7.23 3.23 -13.44
N VAL A 235 -6.42 3.64 -12.47
CA VAL A 235 -5.18 2.98 -12.05
C VAL A 235 -5.27 2.64 -10.55
N LEU A 236 -4.44 1.70 -10.10
CA LEU A 236 -4.49 1.20 -8.74
C LEU A 236 -3.19 1.50 -7.99
N HIS A 237 -3.33 2.04 -6.80
CA HIS A 237 -2.32 2.02 -5.75
C HIS A 237 -2.60 0.86 -4.80
N LEU A 238 -1.61 0.03 -4.54
CA LEU A 238 -1.69 -1.03 -3.56
C LEU A 238 -1.02 -0.57 -2.26
N SER A 239 -1.79 -0.37 -1.19
CA SER A 239 -1.27 -0.22 0.16
C SER A 239 -1.30 -1.58 0.83
N PHE A 240 -0.12 -2.16 1.06
CA PHE A 240 0.03 -3.51 1.60
C PHE A 240 0.59 -3.45 3.01
N ASP A 241 -0.32 -3.55 4.00
CA ASP A 241 0.06 -3.84 5.37
C ASP A 241 0.37 -5.34 5.52
N VAL A 242 1.55 -5.65 6.07
CA VAL A 242 1.93 -7.07 6.25
C VAL A 242 1.08 -7.78 7.30
N ASP A 243 0.33 -7.05 8.12
CA ASP A 243 -0.57 -7.63 9.11
C ASP A 243 -1.91 -8.13 8.53
N VAL A 244 -2.20 -7.87 7.23
CA VAL A 244 -3.30 -8.57 6.52
C VAL A 244 -3.09 -10.08 6.57
N LEU A 245 -1.84 -10.52 6.62
CA LEU A 245 -1.47 -11.93 6.76
C LEU A 245 -1.79 -12.45 8.15
N ASP A 246 -2.07 -13.76 8.24
CA ASP A 246 -2.18 -14.41 9.55
C ASP A 246 -0.84 -14.34 10.30
N PRO A 247 -0.83 -14.09 11.62
CA PRO A 247 0.40 -14.03 12.41
C PRO A 247 1.25 -15.32 12.36
N SER A 248 0.63 -16.45 12.04
CA SER A 248 1.37 -17.70 11.80
C SER A 248 2.19 -17.66 10.51
N VAL A 249 1.85 -16.78 9.57
CA VAL A 249 2.58 -16.54 8.31
C VAL A 249 3.57 -15.40 8.49
N ALA A 250 3.12 -14.26 9.02
CA ALA A 250 3.89 -13.02 9.16
C ALA A 250 3.83 -12.49 10.61
N PRO A 251 4.67 -13.00 11.54
CA PRO A 251 4.65 -12.58 12.95
C PRO A 251 5.28 -11.20 13.19
N GLY A 252 6.07 -10.68 12.27
CA GLY A 252 6.88 -9.48 12.44
C GLY A 252 6.12 -8.18 12.21
N VAL A 253 5.02 -7.96 12.95
CA VAL A 253 4.17 -6.76 12.91
C VAL A 253 3.77 -6.30 14.31
N GLY A 254 3.45 -5.02 14.47
CA GLY A 254 3.10 -4.44 15.76
C GLY A 254 1.69 -4.77 16.24
N THR A 255 0.75 -4.93 15.32
CA THR A 255 -0.69 -5.03 15.57
C THR A 255 -1.27 -6.33 15.03
N THR A 256 -0.76 -7.47 15.49
CA THR A 256 -1.19 -8.78 15.01
C THR A 256 -2.66 -9.08 15.34
N VAL A 257 -3.43 -9.55 14.35
CA VAL A 257 -4.80 -10.04 14.52
C VAL A 257 -4.90 -11.45 13.95
N PRO A 258 -5.27 -12.49 14.72
CA PRO A 258 -5.45 -13.84 14.22
C PRO A 258 -6.55 -13.97 13.16
N GLY A 259 -6.48 -15.00 12.33
CA GLY A 259 -7.47 -15.27 11.28
C GLY A 259 -7.27 -14.40 10.03
N GLY A 260 -6.02 -14.05 9.72
CA GLY A 260 -5.63 -13.30 8.53
C GLY A 260 -5.52 -14.17 7.28
N ALA A 261 -5.12 -13.52 6.19
CA ALA A 261 -4.92 -14.19 4.91
C ALA A 261 -3.82 -15.27 5.03
N THR A 262 -4.09 -16.41 4.45
CA THR A 262 -3.09 -17.47 4.30
C THR A 262 -2.04 -17.08 3.27
N TYR A 263 -0.90 -17.73 3.30
CA TYR A 263 0.16 -17.56 2.31
C TYR A 263 -0.35 -17.73 0.87
N ARG A 264 -1.24 -18.70 0.61
CA ARG A 264 -1.79 -18.95 -0.73
C ARG A 264 -2.80 -17.91 -1.18
N GLU A 265 -3.66 -17.45 -0.30
CA GLU A 265 -4.60 -16.37 -0.60
C GLU A 265 -3.87 -15.09 -0.96
N ALA A 266 -2.84 -14.74 -0.17
CA ALA A 266 -2.04 -13.55 -0.44
C ALA A 266 -1.31 -13.63 -1.79
N HIS A 267 -0.70 -14.77 -2.13
CA HIS A 267 -0.10 -14.97 -3.46
C HIS A 267 -1.14 -14.84 -4.57
N LEU A 268 -2.33 -15.42 -4.41
CA LEU A 268 -3.39 -15.31 -5.43
C LEU A 268 -3.83 -13.86 -5.64
N VAL A 269 -3.94 -13.07 -4.57
CA VAL A 269 -4.22 -11.64 -4.68
C VAL A 269 -3.15 -10.94 -5.51
N MET A 270 -1.88 -11.15 -5.19
CA MET A 270 -0.76 -10.50 -5.87
C MET A 270 -0.65 -10.94 -7.34
N GLU A 271 -0.85 -12.22 -7.64
CA GLU A 271 -0.88 -12.76 -9.00
C GLU A 271 -2.00 -12.13 -9.84
N LEU A 272 -3.22 -12.01 -9.29
CA LEU A 272 -4.35 -11.40 -9.98
C LEU A 272 -4.18 -9.89 -10.19
N LEU A 273 -3.56 -9.21 -9.24
CA LEU A 273 -3.20 -7.80 -9.37
C LEU A 273 -2.15 -7.61 -10.47
N HIS A 274 -1.13 -8.49 -10.55
CA HIS A 274 -0.18 -8.51 -11.65
C HIS A 274 -0.87 -8.66 -13.01
N ASP A 275 -1.71 -9.69 -13.15
CA ASP A 275 -2.43 -10.01 -14.40
C ASP A 275 -3.35 -8.86 -14.84
N SER A 276 -3.84 -8.06 -13.90
CA SER A 276 -4.69 -6.90 -14.20
C SER A 276 -3.97 -5.81 -14.98
N GLY A 277 -2.66 -5.65 -14.75
CA GLY A 277 -1.86 -4.57 -15.27
C GLY A 277 -2.24 -3.17 -14.75
N LEU A 278 -3.05 -3.08 -13.68
CA LEU A 278 -3.58 -1.81 -13.17
C LEU A 278 -2.72 -1.16 -12.07
N VAL A 279 -1.90 -1.95 -11.36
CA VAL A 279 -1.06 -1.43 -10.27
C VAL A 279 0.03 -0.52 -10.83
N ARG A 280 0.08 0.70 -10.31
CA ARG A 280 1.02 1.75 -10.73
C ARG A 280 1.89 2.29 -9.60
N SER A 281 1.60 1.91 -8.37
CA SER A 281 2.40 2.24 -7.19
C SER A 281 2.05 1.28 -6.05
N VAL A 282 2.98 1.12 -5.12
CA VAL A 282 2.85 0.17 -4.01
C VAL A 282 3.45 0.77 -2.75
N ASP A 283 2.75 0.65 -1.63
CA ASP A 283 3.31 0.75 -0.29
C ASP A 283 3.43 -0.64 0.31
N ILE A 284 4.50 -0.91 1.05
CA ILE A 284 4.61 -2.05 1.97
C ILE A 284 4.99 -1.54 3.35
N VAL A 285 4.14 -1.81 4.34
CA VAL A 285 4.16 -1.14 5.63
C VAL A 285 4.06 -2.10 6.81
N GLU A 286 4.31 -1.59 8.01
CA GLU A 286 4.20 -2.23 9.32
C GLU A 286 5.14 -3.43 9.56
N LEU A 287 6.05 -3.73 8.63
CA LEU A 287 7.09 -4.72 8.89
C LEU A 287 7.98 -4.26 10.06
N ASN A 288 7.94 -5.03 11.16
CA ASN A 288 8.74 -4.78 12.36
C ASN A 288 9.76 -5.90 12.60
N PRO A 289 11.02 -5.72 12.19
CA PRO A 289 12.05 -6.76 12.33
C PRO A 289 12.38 -7.15 13.77
N PHE A 290 12.08 -6.29 14.77
CA PHE A 290 12.25 -6.64 16.19
C PHE A 290 11.26 -7.69 16.67
N LEU A 291 10.09 -7.78 16.04
CA LEU A 291 9.04 -8.72 16.38
C LEU A 291 9.07 -9.95 15.47
N ASP A 292 9.92 -9.92 14.42
CA ASP A 292 9.97 -10.97 13.41
C ASP A 292 10.84 -12.17 13.83
N GLU A 293 10.45 -13.34 13.37
CA GLU A 293 11.19 -14.59 13.57
C GLU A 293 12.25 -14.78 12.48
N ARG A 294 13.50 -14.37 12.74
CA ARG A 294 14.64 -14.56 11.83
C ARG A 294 14.40 -14.00 10.41
N GLY A 295 13.66 -12.92 10.28
CA GLY A 295 13.33 -12.29 9.01
C GLY A 295 12.30 -13.06 8.18
N ARG A 296 11.45 -13.86 8.80
CA ARG A 296 10.39 -14.64 8.14
C ARG A 296 9.40 -13.74 7.43
N THR A 297 8.87 -12.73 8.12
CA THR A 297 7.90 -11.78 7.58
C THR A 297 8.51 -11.00 6.41
N ALA A 298 9.76 -10.53 6.55
CA ALA A 298 10.45 -9.83 5.47
C ALA A 298 10.60 -10.70 4.21
N ARG A 299 10.91 -11.99 4.35
CA ARG A 299 11.01 -12.91 3.20
C ARG A 299 9.66 -13.16 2.55
N VAL A 300 8.62 -13.44 3.34
CA VAL A 300 7.25 -13.62 2.82
C VAL A 300 6.79 -12.36 2.08
N ALA A 301 7.04 -11.19 2.62
CA ALA A 301 6.71 -9.92 1.97
C ALA A 301 7.41 -9.77 0.60
N VAL A 302 8.70 -10.11 0.51
CA VAL A 302 9.46 -10.07 -0.75
C VAL A 302 8.93 -11.11 -1.75
N GLU A 303 8.55 -12.31 -1.31
CA GLU A 303 7.95 -13.33 -2.18
C GLU A 303 6.61 -12.86 -2.75
N LEU A 304 5.76 -12.25 -1.93
CA LEU A 304 4.48 -11.69 -2.35
C LEU A 304 4.66 -10.52 -3.35
N LEU A 305 5.61 -9.62 -3.08
CA LEU A 305 5.97 -8.58 -4.04
C LEU A 305 6.51 -9.20 -5.34
N GLY A 306 7.29 -10.28 -5.26
CA GLY A 306 7.70 -11.04 -6.44
C GLY A 306 6.51 -11.47 -7.29
N SER A 307 5.45 -12.03 -6.70
CA SER A 307 4.22 -12.39 -7.41
C SER A 307 3.49 -11.18 -8.00
N LEU A 308 3.44 -10.05 -7.28
CA LEU A 308 2.87 -8.80 -7.77
C LEU A 308 3.62 -8.27 -9.01
N PHE A 309 4.93 -8.48 -9.08
CA PHE A 309 5.76 -8.07 -10.20
C PHE A 309 5.95 -9.17 -11.26
N GLY A 310 5.26 -10.31 -11.14
CA GLY A 310 5.14 -11.32 -12.19
C GLY A 310 5.93 -12.60 -11.98
N MET A 311 6.40 -12.87 -10.74
CA MET A 311 6.97 -14.18 -10.42
C MET A 311 5.89 -15.26 -10.54
N GLN A 312 6.15 -16.28 -11.33
CA GLN A 312 5.26 -17.42 -11.55
C GLN A 312 6.01 -18.73 -11.35
N ILE A 313 5.29 -19.77 -10.89
CA ILE A 313 5.86 -21.12 -10.75
C ILE A 313 5.96 -21.82 -12.10
N THR A 314 5.01 -21.54 -13.00
CA THR A 314 4.96 -22.08 -14.36
C THR A 314 4.51 -20.99 -15.30
N ASP A 315 4.99 -21.02 -16.55
CA ASP A 315 4.51 -20.12 -17.60
C ASP A 315 3.01 -20.34 -17.82
N ARG A 316 2.20 -19.51 -17.19
CA ARG A 316 0.75 -19.56 -17.39
C ARG A 316 0.41 -18.85 -18.69
N VAL A 317 0.12 -19.62 -19.73
CA VAL A 317 -0.68 -19.13 -20.85
C VAL A 317 -2.15 -19.14 -20.39
N THR A 318 -2.50 -18.27 -19.46
CA THR A 318 -3.92 -18.08 -19.12
C THR A 318 -4.42 -16.91 -19.97
N PRO A 319 -5.33 -17.15 -20.93
CA PRO A 319 -5.99 -16.05 -21.60
C PRO A 319 -6.68 -15.20 -20.52
N SER A 320 -6.56 -13.88 -20.61
CA SER A 320 -7.24 -12.92 -19.71
C SER A 320 -8.77 -13.09 -19.66
N ASN A 321 -9.31 -14.00 -20.47
CA ASN A 321 -10.73 -14.34 -20.64
C ASN A 321 -10.98 -15.85 -20.45
N ALA A 322 -10.29 -16.53 -19.54
CA ALA A 322 -10.69 -17.89 -19.18
C ALA A 322 -12.08 -17.80 -18.54
N VAL A 323 -13.08 -17.99 -19.37
CA VAL A 323 -14.47 -18.23 -18.96
C VAL A 323 -14.44 -19.46 -18.06
N LEU A 324 -14.90 -19.33 -16.83
CA LEU A 324 -15.14 -20.49 -15.98
C LEU A 324 -16.09 -21.41 -16.75
N PRO A 325 -15.87 -22.73 -16.79
CA PRO A 325 -16.85 -23.64 -17.39
C PRO A 325 -18.21 -23.40 -16.73
N GLU A 326 -19.21 -23.15 -17.55
CA GLU A 326 -20.60 -23.10 -17.09
C GLU A 326 -20.91 -24.44 -16.45
N GLY A 327 -21.14 -24.46 -15.12
CA GLY A 327 -21.55 -25.62 -14.35
C GLY A 327 -23.05 -25.74 -14.27
#